data_a3d085c0714d20c94baba93ca9919b4b
#
_entry.id   a3d085c0714d20c94baba93ca9919b4b
#
_cell.length_a   1.000
_cell.length_b   1.000
_cell.length_c   1.000
_cell.angle_alpha   90.00
_cell.angle_beta   90.00
_cell.angle_gamma   90.00
#
_symmetry.space_group_name_H-M   'P 1'
#
loop_
_entity.id
_entity.type
_entity.pdbx_description
1 polymer ?
#
loop_
_entity_poly.entity_id
_entity_poly.type
_entity_poly.pdbx_seq_one_letter_code
_entity_poly.pdbx_strand_id
1 'polypeptide(L)'
;RGLGDVYKRQINNGDFVRLNFTGKIKENDEIFDTTFEDVAKEAGLFDENKEYKPIPIIVGGNHLLPAIEEAIVGLEAGDSKTIEIDSENAFGPRNKQLIQLIPMKEFKRQGMTPVPGMKITSEGSTGKILTVNGGRVKVDFNHELAGKDLIFDVDVTEIIDNDEDKIKSMIELHYAAPNMDINKTVIDIDGDVVNITLDDVAKFDQKSYMDVTFARFRIAKDIWENMDFEKVNFVDSFEKKQEEDEEEAEE
;
A
#
# COMPACT_ATOMS: atom_id res chain seq x y z
N ARG A 1 -16.90 36.86 -18.61
CA ARG A 1 -16.83 36.75 -17.13
C ARG A 1 -15.87 35.64 -16.88
N GLY A 2 -14.71 35.96 -16.31
CA GLY A 2 -13.58 35.08 -16.15
C GLY A 2 -13.94 33.88 -15.27
N LEU A 3 -13.50 32.71 -15.71
CA LEU A 3 -13.24 31.59 -14.84
C LEU A 3 -12.21 32.07 -13.83
N GLY A 4 -12.64 32.18 -12.55
CA GLY A 4 -11.71 32.55 -11.48
C GLY A 4 -10.56 31.56 -11.48
N ASP A 5 -9.35 32.08 -11.37
CA ASP A 5 -8.18 31.30 -11.04
C ASP A 5 -8.52 30.53 -9.74
N VAL A 6 -8.83 29.25 -9.88
CA VAL A 6 -8.82 28.34 -8.74
C VAL A 6 -7.35 28.32 -8.33
N TYR A 7 -7.00 29.03 -7.24
CA TYR A 7 -5.69 28.93 -6.63
C TYR A 7 -5.45 27.45 -6.33
N LYS A 8 -4.64 26.82 -7.16
CA LYS A 8 -4.24 25.44 -6.94
C LYS A 8 -3.41 25.43 -5.66
N ARG A 9 -3.90 24.70 -4.67
CA ARG A 9 -3.21 24.54 -3.39
C ARG A 9 -1.99 23.66 -3.58
N GLN A 10 -0.85 24.08 -3.01
CA GLN A 10 0.36 23.26 -2.97
C GLN A 10 0.32 22.26 -1.81
N ILE A 11 0.92 21.11 -2.03
CA ILE A 11 1.07 20.04 -1.04
C ILE A 11 2.04 20.48 0.06
N ASN A 12 1.65 20.24 1.30
CA ASN A 12 2.47 20.43 2.50
C ASN A 12 2.56 19.11 3.30
N ASN A 13 3.50 19.07 4.26
CA ASN A 13 3.53 17.96 5.22
C ASN A 13 2.22 17.90 6.02
N GLY A 14 1.71 16.69 6.22
CA GLY A 14 0.42 16.42 6.86
C GLY A 14 -0.77 16.46 5.90
N ASP A 15 -0.58 16.86 4.64
CA ASP A 15 -1.66 16.81 3.65
C ASP A 15 -1.99 15.38 3.23
N PHE A 16 -3.26 15.15 3.00
CA PHE A 16 -3.77 13.90 2.44
C PHE A 16 -3.84 14.04 0.93
N VAL A 17 -3.17 13.16 0.22
CA VAL A 17 -3.11 13.21 -1.25
C VAL A 17 -3.37 11.85 -1.85
N ARG A 18 -3.91 11.84 -3.08
CA ARG A 18 -3.93 10.64 -3.92
C ARG A 18 -2.91 10.78 -5.02
N LEU A 19 -2.16 9.72 -5.26
CA LEU A 19 -1.17 9.72 -6.32
C LEU A 19 -1.12 8.39 -7.06
N ASN A 20 -0.76 8.46 -8.33
CA ASN A 20 -0.29 7.33 -9.10
C ASN A 20 1.23 7.31 -9.14
N PHE A 21 1.80 6.12 -9.30
CA PHE A 21 3.23 5.99 -9.51
C PHE A 21 3.59 4.79 -10.37
N THR A 22 4.79 4.85 -10.96
CA THR A 22 5.48 3.70 -11.53
C THR A 22 6.91 3.71 -11.02
N GLY A 23 7.31 2.63 -10.33
CA GLY A 23 8.65 2.43 -9.80
C GLY A 23 9.49 1.55 -10.74
N LYS A 24 10.70 2.01 -11.06
CA LYS A 24 11.66 1.36 -11.97
C LYS A 24 13.03 1.23 -11.32
N ILE A 25 13.76 0.19 -11.72
CA ILE A 25 15.18 0.04 -11.40
C ILE A 25 15.98 0.89 -12.39
N LYS A 26 16.78 1.83 -11.89
CA LYS A 26 17.53 2.80 -12.73
C LYS A 26 18.49 2.14 -13.72
N GLU A 27 19.06 0.98 -13.37
CA GLU A 27 20.09 0.32 -14.17
C GLU A 27 19.55 -0.26 -15.50
N ASN A 28 18.30 -0.74 -15.50
CA ASN A 28 17.75 -1.52 -16.63
C ASN A 28 16.31 -1.15 -17.00
N ASP A 29 15.76 -0.09 -16.40
CA ASP A 29 14.37 0.38 -16.56
C ASP A 29 13.30 -0.70 -16.24
N GLU A 30 13.68 -1.75 -15.54
CA GLU A 30 12.75 -2.81 -15.11
C GLU A 30 11.74 -2.26 -14.13
N ILE A 31 10.45 -2.33 -14.47
CA ILE A 31 9.36 -1.91 -13.60
C ILE A 31 9.19 -2.97 -12.50
N PHE A 32 9.14 -2.55 -11.24
CA PHE A 32 8.94 -3.45 -10.10
C PHE A 32 7.60 -3.22 -9.37
N ASP A 33 6.98 -2.03 -9.51
CA ASP A 33 5.66 -1.73 -8.97
C ASP A 33 5.01 -0.57 -9.73
N THR A 34 3.67 -0.57 -9.80
CA THR A 34 2.89 0.50 -10.43
C THR A 34 1.45 0.49 -9.93
N THR A 35 0.80 1.65 -9.98
CA THR A 35 -0.63 1.83 -9.74
C THR A 35 -1.46 1.76 -11.02
N PHE A 36 -0.83 1.64 -12.20
CA PHE A 36 -1.51 1.56 -13.50
C PHE A 36 -1.66 0.11 -13.95
N GLU A 37 -2.88 -0.32 -14.24
CA GLU A 37 -3.21 -1.70 -14.62
C GLU A 37 -2.56 -2.12 -15.96
N ASP A 38 -2.61 -1.24 -16.96
CA ASP A 38 -2.02 -1.47 -18.28
C ASP A 38 -0.49 -1.62 -18.19
N VAL A 39 0.17 -0.75 -17.43
CA VAL A 39 1.61 -0.83 -17.16
C VAL A 39 1.97 -2.13 -16.45
N ALA A 40 1.16 -2.54 -15.44
CA ALA A 40 1.38 -3.80 -14.73
C ALA A 40 1.25 -5.02 -15.66
N LYS A 41 0.27 -5.01 -16.57
CA LYS A 41 0.09 -6.07 -17.57
C LYS A 41 1.26 -6.15 -18.55
N GLU A 42 1.73 -5.02 -19.05
CA GLU A 42 2.87 -4.95 -19.97
C GLU A 42 4.18 -5.39 -19.30
N ALA A 43 4.37 -5.03 -18.03
CA ALA A 43 5.53 -5.43 -17.24
C ALA A 43 5.47 -6.86 -16.69
N GLY A 44 4.35 -7.59 -16.86
CA GLY A 44 4.15 -8.93 -16.32
C GLY A 44 4.00 -8.97 -14.78
N LEU A 45 3.56 -7.87 -14.18
CA LEU A 45 3.34 -7.69 -12.74
C LEU A 45 1.86 -7.72 -12.35
N PHE A 46 0.97 -7.98 -13.30
CA PHE A 46 -0.46 -7.93 -13.07
C PHE A 46 -0.92 -9.00 -12.06
N ASP A 47 -1.65 -8.55 -11.05
CA ASP A 47 -2.27 -9.41 -10.03
C ASP A 47 -3.78 -9.13 -10.01
N GLU A 48 -4.60 -10.16 -10.21
CA GLU A 48 -6.06 -10.08 -10.22
C GLU A 48 -6.65 -9.65 -8.85
N ASN A 49 -5.88 -9.81 -7.77
CA ASN A 49 -6.31 -9.45 -6.42
C ASN A 49 -5.90 -8.02 -6.02
N LYS A 50 -5.12 -7.33 -6.85
CA LYS A 50 -4.68 -5.95 -6.62
C LYS A 50 -5.58 -4.99 -7.39
N GLU A 51 -6.12 -3.99 -6.69
CA GLU A 51 -6.76 -2.85 -7.34
C GLU A 51 -5.70 -1.88 -7.86
N TYR A 52 -5.82 -1.52 -9.14
CA TYR A 52 -4.96 -0.54 -9.80
C TYR A 52 -5.68 0.80 -9.82
N LYS A 53 -5.35 1.67 -8.89
CA LYS A 53 -5.95 3.01 -8.72
C LYS A 53 -4.98 3.93 -8.00
N PRO A 54 -5.20 5.26 -8.04
CA PRO A 54 -4.41 6.18 -7.23
C PRO A 54 -4.47 5.80 -5.75
N ILE A 55 -3.29 5.69 -5.12
CA ILE A 55 -3.20 5.35 -3.70
C ILE A 55 -3.28 6.61 -2.84
N PRO A 56 -4.00 6.59 -1.72
CA PRO A 56 -3.97 7.66 -0.74
C PRO A 56 -2.72 7.55 0.14
N ILE A 57 -2.14 8.69 0.48
CA ILE A 57 -1.08 8.80 1.49
C ILE A 57 -1.25 10.06 2.32
N ILE A 58 -0.63 10.08 3.50
CA ILE A 58 -0.42 11.28 4.30
C ILE A 58 1.04 11.69 4.10
N VAL A 59 1.27 12.90 3.62
CA VAL A 59 2.63 13.40 3.33
C VAL A 59 3.42 13.56 4.62
N GLY A 60 4.56 12.87 4.73
CA GLY A 60 5.35 12.76 5.97
C GLY A 60 4.91 11.61 6.89
N GLY A 61 3.89 10.82 6.51
CA GLY A 61 3.39 9.67 7.25
C GLY A 61 4.21 8.39 7.09
N ASN A 62 5.25 8.40 6.26
CA ASN A 62 6.07 7.23 5.90
C ASN A 62 5.27 6.10 5.24
N HIS A 63 4.29 6.42 4.44
CA HIS A 63 3.52 5.46 3.64
C HIS A 63 4.26 5.03 2.38
N LEU A 64 5.14 5.89 1.88
CA LEU A 64 6.07 5.63 0.79
C LEU A 64 7.53 5.82 1.27
N LEU A 65 8.49 5.66 0.35
CA LEU A 65 9.87 6.04 0.64
C LEU A 65 9.93 7.53 0.98
N PRO A 66 10.63 7.93 2.06
CA PRO A 66 10.68 9.33 2.49
C PRO A 66 11.07 10.30 1.38
N ALA A 67 11.99 9.88 0.48
CA ALA A 67 12.41 10.68 -0.66
C ALA A 67 11.25 10.99 -1.64
N ILE A 68 10.25 10.13 -1.75
CA ILE A 68 9.06 10.38 -2.58
C ILE A 68 8.17 11.42 -1.88
N GLU A 69 7.89 11.21 -0.58
CA GLU A 69 7.02 12.10 0.19
C GLU A 69 7.61 13.52 0.28
N GLU A 70 8.93 13.66 0.47
CA GLU A 70 9.63 14.94 0.44
C GLU A 70 9.58 15.60 -0.95
N ALA A 71 9.71 14.80 -2.01
CA ALA A 71 9.76 15.32 -3.37
C ALA A 71 8.43 15.86 -3.89
N ILE A 72 7.29 15.39 -3.36
CA ILE A 72 5.96 15.86 -3.76
C ILE A 72 5.51 17.13 -3.02
N VAL A 73 6.19 17.51 -1.94
CA VAL A 73 5.92 18.78 -1.24
C VAL A 73 6.11 19.95 -2.21
N GLY A 74 5.15 20.86 -2.23
CA GLY A 74 5.12 22.02 -3.13
C GLY A 74 4.52 21.75 -4.50
N LEU A 75 4.21 20.49 -4.87
CA LEU A 75 3.44 20.18 -6.07
C LEU A 75 1.96 20.50 -5.87
N GLU A 76 1.22 20.54 -6.97
CA GLU A 76 -0.22 20.77 -7.03
C GLU A 76 -0.94 19.54 -7.59
N ALA A 77 -2.24 19.44 -7.40
CA ALA A 77 -3.03 18.40 -8.05
C ALA A 77 -2.96 18.54 -9.58
N GLY A 78 -2.64 17.45 -10.26
CA GLY A 78 -2.38 17.38 -11.70
C GLY A 78 -0.90 17.48 -12.08
N ASP A 79 0.00 17.73 -11.12
CA ASP A 79 1.44 17.75 -11.39
C ASP A 79 2.01 16.33 -11.42
N SER A 80 3.05 16.16 -12.24
CA SER A 80 3.84 14.92 -12.35
C SER A 80 5.31 15.22 -12.06
N LYS A 81 6.00 14.26 -11.46
CA LYS A 81 7.43 14.38 -11.14
C LYS A 81 8.13 13.04 -11.24
N THR A 82 9.30 13.04 -11.90
CA THR A 82 10.23 11.92 -11.87
C THR A 82 11.23 12.12 -10.72
N ILE A 83 11.39 11.10 -9.88
CA ILE A 83 12.20 11.14 -8.66
C ILE A 83 13.24 10.03 -8.75
N GLU A 84 14.52 10.39 -8.72
CA GLU A 84 15.61 9.43 -8.61
C GLU A 84 16.00 9.23 -7.15
N ILE A 85 16.12 7.99 -6.72
CA ILE A 85 16.43 7.63 -5.33
C ILE A 85 17.60 6.67 -5.33
N ASP A 86 18.70 7.11 -4.73
CA ASP A 86 19.87 6.25 -4.54
C ASP A 86 19.56 5.09 -3.60
N SER A 87 20.24 3.97 -3.79
CA SER A 87 20.01 2.74 -3.03
C SER A 87 20.08 2.91 -1.51
N GLU A 88 20.91 3.84 -1.01
CA GLU A 88 21.03 4.14 0.42
C GLU A 88 19.74 4.75 0.99
N ASN A 89 19.04 5.57 0.22
CA ASN A 89 17.79 6.25 0.57
C ASN A 89 16.53 5.46 0.16
N ALA A 90 16.72 4.33 -0.56
CA ALA A 90 15.66 3.43 -0.97
C ALA A 90 15.59 2.20 0.00
N PHE A 91 16.03 1.04 -0.46
CA PHE A 91 16.00 -0.21 0.33
C PHE A 91 17.36 -0.54 0.98
N GLY A 92 18.26 0.41 1.05
CA GLY A 92 19.59 0.28 1.63
C GLY A 92 20.58 -0.52 0.78
N PRO A 93 21.86 -0.52 1.15
CA PRO A 93 22.88 -1.28 0.45
C PRO A 93 22.70 -2.78 0.64
N ARG A 94 23.13 -3.56 -0.36
CA ARG A 94 23.08 -5.02 -0.26
C ARG A 94 24.06 -5.53 0.78
N ASN A 95 23.55 -6.21 1.80
CA ASN A 95 24.36 -6.76 2.90
C ASN A 95 24.91 -8.14 2.51
N LYS A 96 26.24 -8.23 2.43
CA LYS A 96 26.92 -9.50 2.11
C LYS A 96 26.72 -10.59 3.15
N GLN A 97 26.43 -10.25 4.40
CA GLN A 97 26.16 -11.21 5.48
C GLN A 97 24.82 -11.94 5.31
N LEU A 98 23.88 -11.33 4.58
CA LEU A 98 22.60 -11.95 4.22
C LEU A 98 22.71 -12.89 3.00
N ILE A 99 23.91 -12.99 2.40
CA ILE A 99 24.19 -13.95 1.34
C ILE A 99 24.82 -15.20 1.96
N GLN A 100 24.06 -16.28 2.06
CA GLN A 100 24.45 -17.49 2.78
C GLN A 100 24.73 -18.65 1.82
N LEU A 101 25.65 -19.54 2.23
CA LEU A 101 25.94 -20.79 1.56
C LEU A 101 25.33 -21.94 2.36
N ILE A 102 24.20 -22.45 1.91
CA ILE A 102 23.46 -23.53 2.54
C ILE A 102 23.83 -24.88 1.89
N PRO A 103 24.15 -25.93 2.67
CA PRO A 103 24.45 -27.24 2.11
C PRO A 103 23.25 -27.84 1.35
N MET A 104 23.48 -28.44 0.19
CA MET A 104 22.47 -29.11 -0.61
C MET A 104 21.68 -30.17 0.17
N LYS A 105 22.30 -30.81 1.16
CA LYS A 105 21.65 -31.83 2.01
C LYS A 105 20.44 -31.27 2.79
N GLU A 106 20.44 -29.97 3.15
CA GLU A 106 19.35 -29.33 3.88
C GLU A 106 18.09 -29.24 2.99
N PHE A 107 18.28 -28.86 1.72
CA PHE A 107 17.20 -28.84 0.73
C PHE A 107 16.64 -30.24 0.47
N LYS A 108 17.53 -31.22 0.31
CA LYS A 108 17.11 -32.63 0.11
C LYS A 108 16.33 -33.20 1.30
N ARG A 109 16.71 -32.82 2.54
CA ARG A 109 15.99 -33.20 3.75
C ARG A 109 14.56 -32.67 3.78
N GLN A 110 14.34 -31.50 3.19
CA GLN A 110 13.03 -30.88 3.06
C GLN A 110 12.30 -31.28 1.77
N GLY A 111 12.84 -32.22 0.99
CA GLY A 111 12.26 -32.67 -0.27
C GLY A 111 12.33 -31.66 -1.41
N MET A 112 13.15 -30.61 -1.27
CA MET A 112 13.29 -29.56 -2.25
C MET A 112 14.47 -29.77 -3.20
N THR A 113 14.27 -29.45 -4.48
CA THR A 113 15.33 -29.38 -5.49
C THR A 113 15.59 -27.89 -5.80
N PRO A 114 16.68 -27.31 -5.24
CA PRO A 114 16.94 -25.89 -5.44
C PRO A 114 17.42 -25.61 -6.86
N VAL A 115 16.87 -24.54 -7.47
CA VAL A 115 17.29 -24.02 -8.77
C VAL A 115 17.55 -22.53 -8.68
N PRO A 116 18.50 -21.98 -9.46
CA PRO A 116 18.74 -20.53 -9.49
C PRO A 116 17.46 -19.76 -9.81
N GLY A 117 17.23 -18.63 -9.10
CA GLY A 117 16.01 -17.81 -9.22
C GLY A 117 14.86 -18.23 -8.31
N MET A 118 14.86 -19.44 -7.77
CA MET A 118 13.81 -19.93 -6.86
C MET A 118 13.79 -19.12 -5.56
N LYS A 119 12.60 -18.71 -5.10
CA LYS A 119 12.40 -18.10 -3.77
C LYS A 119 12.21 -19.22 -2.74
N ILE A 120 12.83 -19.06 -1.59
CA ILE A 120 12.71 -19.97 -0.45
C ILE A 120 12.45 -19.18 0.82
N THR A 121 11.73 -19.78 1.76
CA THR A 121 11.55 -19.20 3.10
C THR A 121 12.30 -20.08 4.10
N SER A 122 13.16 -19.45 4.92
CA SER A 122 13.90 -20.09 5.99
C SER A 122 13.87 -19.19 7.24
N GLU A 123 13.50 -19.76 8.38
CA GLU A 123 13.43 -19.05 9.66
C GLU A 123 12.64 -17.72 9.61
N GLY A 124 11.55 -17.70 8.83
CA GLY A 124 10.70 -16.51 8.65
C GLY A 124 11.24 -15.47 7.67
N SER A 125 12.43 -15.70 7.08
CA SER A 125 13.03 -14.82 6.07
C SER A 125 12.91 -15.44 4.67
N THR A 126 12.51 -14.63 3.68
CA THR A 126 12.45 -15.07 2.27
C THR A 126 13.79 -14.74 1.58
N GLY A 127 14.37 -15.72 0.91
CA GLY A 127 15.61 -15.56 0.14
C GLY A 127 15.47 -16.06 -1.27
N LYS A 128 16.31 -15.57 -2.19
CA LYS A 128 16.41 -15.99 -3.58
C LYS A 128 17.68 -16.81 -3.81
N ILE A 129 17.52 -17.97 -4.43
CA ILE A 129 18.66 -18.83 -4.80
C ILE A 129 19.41 -18.15 -5.94
N LEU A 130 20.69 -17.83 -5.71
CA LEU A 130 21.56 -17.23 -6.72
C LEU A 130 22.26 -18.30 -7.56
N THR A 131 22.86 -19.28 -6.90
CA THR A 131 23.61 -20.36 -7.59
C THR A 131 23.50 -21.68 -6.85
N VAL A 132 23.57 -22.77 -7.60
CA VAL A 132 23.64 -24.14 -7.08
C VAL A 132 24.87 -24.78 -7.66
N ASN A 133 25.91 -25.02 -6.84
CA ASN A 133 27.18 -25.57 -7.28
C ASN A 133 27.91 -26.32 -6.18
N GLY A 134 28.61 -27.40 -6.51
CA GLY A 134 29.52 -28.10 -5.62
C GLY A 134 28.91 -28.62 -4.31
N GLY A 135 27.62 -29.00 -4.31
CA GLY A 135 26.92 -29.44 -3.11
C GLY A 135 26.50 -28.32 -2.16
N ARG A 136 26.61 -27.07 -2.59
CA ARG A 136 26.20 -25.86 -1.87
C ARG A 136 25.25 -25.02 -2.71
N VAL A 137 24.30 -24.37 -2.04
CA VAL A 137 23.33 -23.44 -2.60
C VAL A 137 23.62 -22.06 -2.04
N LYS A 138 23.88 -21.10 -2.90
CA LYS A 138 24.07 -19.70 -2.51
C LYS A 138 22.70 -19.02 -2.51
N VAL A 139 22.25 -18.56 -1.36
CA VAL A 139 20.95 -17.91 -1.16
C VAL A 139 21.18 -16.48 -0.70
N ASP A 140 20.45 -15.56 -1.26
CA ASP A 140 20.45 -14.15 -0.89
C ASP A 140 19.14 -13.80 -0.18
N PHE A 141 19.23 -13.41 1.08
CA PHE A 141 18.13 -12.98 1.92
C PHE A 141 17.98 -11.45 1.99
N ASN A 142 18.71 -10.70 1.16
CA ASN A 142 18.48 -9.27 1.02
C ASN A 142 17.10 -9.01 0.38
N HIS A 143 16.56 -7.81 0.65
CA HIS A 143 15.44 -7.31 -0.12
C HIS A 143 15.78 -7.30 -1.62
N GLU A 144 14.84 -7.61 -2.50
CA GLU A 144 15.08 -7.71 -3.96
C GLU A 144 15.62 -6.42 -4.57
N LEU A 145 15.25 -5.27 -4.00
CA LEU A 145 15.68 -3.93 -4.43
C LEU A 145 16.89 -3.40 -3.64
N ALA A 146 17.43 -4.15 -2.66
CA ALA A 146 18.62 -3.73 -1.91
C ALA A 146 19.82 -3.52 -2.83
N GLY A 147 20.49 -2.37 -2.70
CA GLY A 147 21.63 -1.97 -3.51
C GLY A 147 21.29 -1.50 -4.92
N LYS A 148 20.00 -1.26 -5.21
CA LYS A 148 19.55 -0.75 -6.49
C LYS A 148 19.10 0.70 -6.35
N ASP A 149 19.55 1.56 -7.26
CA ASP A 149 19.01 2.90 -7.42
C ASP A 149 17.67 2.81 -8.15
N LEU A 150 16.72 3.62 -7.74
CA LEU A 150 15.34 3.57 -8.22
C LEU A 150 14.94 4.87 -8.90
N ILE A 151 13.96 4.77 -9.79
CA ILE A 151 13.28 5.91 -10.42
C ILE A 151 11.79 5.72 -10.15
N PHE A 152 11.15 6.76 -9.65
CA PHE A 152 9.70 6.82 -9.51
C PHE A 152 9.14 7.93 -10.37
N ASP A 153 8.26 7.57 -11.29
CA ASP A 153 7.38 8.53 -11.96
C ASP A 153 6.11 8.65 -11.12
N VAL A 154 5.83 9.83 -10.60
CA VAL A 154 4.71 10.09 -9.68
C VAL A 154 3.79 11.15 -10.28
N ASP A 155 2.48 10.88 -10.26
CA ASP A 155 1.42 11.79 -10.70
C ASP A 155 0.50 12.09 -9.51
N VAL A 156 0.44 13.35 -9.09
CA VAL A 156 -0.49 13.81 -8.05
C VAL A 156 -1.88 13.96 -8.66
N THR A 157 -2.83 13.13 -8.24
CA THR A 157 -4.19 13.18 -8.80
C THR A 157 -5.11 14.10 -8.01
N GLU A 158 -4.94 14.17 -6.68
CA GLU A 158 -5.85 14.90 -5.80
C GLU A 158 -5.16 15.32 -4.50
N ILE A 159 -5.57 16.48 -3.95
CA ILE A 159 -5.31 16.86 -2.56
C ILE A 159 -6.66 16.77 -1.84
N ILE A 160 -6.74 15.93 -0.80
CA ILE A 160 -7.97 15.65 -0.08
C ILE A 160 -8.14 16.65 1.04
N ASP A 161 -9.20 17.47 0.98
CA ASP A 161 -9.40 18.57 1.93
C ASP A 161 -10.45 18.28 3.00
N ASN A 162 -11.55 17.60 2.66
CA ASN A 162 -12.62 17.34 3.61
C ASN A 162 -12.33 16.15 4.53
N ASP A 163 -12.82 16.20 5.75
CA ASP A 163 -12.50 15.23 6.80
C ASP A 163 -13.08 13.83 6.52
N GLU A 164 -14.26 13.74 5.92
CA GLU A 164 -14.86 12.46 5.55
C GLU A 164 -14.00 11.71 4.54
N ASP A 165 -13.53 12.39 3.47
CA ASP A 165 -12.68 11.78 2.44
C ASP A 165 -11.28 11.46 2.97
N LYS A 166 -10.73 12.29 3.89
CA LYS A 166 -9.48 11.95 4.61
C LYS A 166 -9.63 10.64 5.40
N ILE A 167 -10.70 10.50 6.16
CA ILE A 167 -10.95 9.27 6.95
C ILE A 167 -11.15 8.08 6.02
N LYS A 168 -11.93 8.23 4.94
CA LYS A 168 -12.09 7.16 3.92
C LYS A 168 -10.76 6.77 3.30
N SER A 169 -9.88 7.73 3.02
CA SER A 169 -8.56 7.45 2.47
C SER A 169 -7.66 6.65 3.41
N MET A 170 -7.73 6.89 4.72
CA MET A 170 -7.02 6.06 5.72
C MET A 170 -7.59 4.65 5.82
N ILE A 171 -8.91 4.50 5.66
CA ILE A 171 -9.53 3.17 5.60
C ILE A 171 -9.02 2.40 4.38
N GLU A 172 -8.97 3.02 3.20
CA GLU A 172 -8.40 2.40 1.99
C GLU A 172 -6.92 2.01 2.17
N LEU A 173 -6.15 2.82 2.89
CA LEU A 173 -4.73 2.60 3.12
C LEU A 173 -4.46 1.41 4.05
N HIS A 174 -5.24 1.27 5.13
CA HIS A 174 -4.96 0.31 6.21
C HIS A 174 -5.87 -0.90 6.21
N TYR A 175 -7.05 -0.81 5.61
CA TYR A 175 -8.06 -1.86 5.65
C TYR A 175 -8.54 -2.23 4.24
N ALA A 176 -7.78 -3.08 3.57
CA ALA A 176 -8.21 -3.67 2.30
C ALA A 176 -9.03 -4.94 2.57
N ALA A 177 -10.36 -4.87 2.47
CA ALA A 177 -11.23 -6.05 2.47
C ALA A 177 -11.67 -6.36 1.03
N PRO A 178 -11.63 -7.63 0.60
CA PRO A 178 -12.13 -8.01 -0.72
C PRO A 178 -13.58 -7.58 -0.91
N ASN A 179 -13.88 -6.96 -2.04
CA ASN A 179 -15.21 -6.48 -2.41
C ASN A 179 -15.82 -5.40 -1.49
N MET A 180 -15.05 -4.78 -0.61
CA MET A 180 -15.51 -3.64 0.18
C MET A 180 -15.64 -2.39 -0.70
N ASP A 181 -16.82 -1.77 -0.69
CA ASP A 181 -17.06 -0.49 -1.34
C ASP A 181 -16.89 0.64 -0.32
N ILE A 182 -15.83 1.43 -0.46
CA ILE A 182 -15.55 2.56 0.43
C ILE A 182 -16.69 3.60 0.46
N ASN A 183 -17.47 3.71 -0.62
CA ASN A 183 -18.59 4.65 -0.70
C ASN A 183 -19.78 4.25 0.19
N LYS A 184 -19.85 2.97 0.57
CA LYS A 184 -20.86 2.47 1.52
C LYS A 184 -20.41 2.63 2.98
N THR A 185 -19.16 3.03 3.20
CA THR A 185 -18.67 3.36 4.53
C THR A 185 -19.26 4.70 4.97
N VAL A 186 -19.92 4.70 6.12
CA VAL A 186 -20.52 5.88 6.72
C VAL A 186 -19.58 6.46 7.77
N ILE A 187 -19.26 7.74 7.63
CA ILE A 187 -18.50 8.52 8.59
C ILE A 187 -19.45 9.52 9.23
N ASP A 188 -19.65 9.41 10.54
CA ASP A 188 -20.46 10.32 11.34
C ASP A 188 -19.53 11.05 12.32
N ILE A 189 -19.49 12.38 12.20
CA ILE A 189 -18.62 13.25 13.02
C ILE A 189 -19.50 14.03 13.97
N ASP A 190 -19.31 13.79 15.28
CA ASP A 190 -20.00 14.50 16.36
C ASP A 190 -18.95 15.17 17.27
N GLY A 191 -18.69 16.46 17.02
CA GLY A 191 -17.65 17.23 17.72
C GLY A 191 -16.26 16.65 17.44
N ASP A 192 -15.60 16.16 18.48
CA ASP A 192 -14.29 15.55 18.48
C ASP A 192 -14.32 13.99 18.39
N VAL A 193 -15.51 13.42 18.15
CA VAL A 193 -15.73 11.99 18.03
C VAL A 193 -16.05 11.61 16.58
N VAL A 194 -15.33 10.62 16.06
CA VAL A 194 -15.60 10.00 14.76
C VAL A 194 -16.20 8.61 14.96
N ASN A 195 -17.38 8.37 14.35
CA ASN A 195 -18.01 7.07 14.29
C ASN A 195 -17.88 6.52 12.85
N ILE A 196 -17.22 5.38 12.70
CA ILE A 196 -16.96 4.73 11.42
C ILE A 196 -17.80 3.46 11.34
N THR A 197 -18.73 3.40 10.40
CA THR A 197 -19.46 2.19 10.04
C THR A 197 -18.96 1.73 8.66
N LEU A 198 -18.19 0.65 8.63
CA LEU A 198 -17.66 0.09 7.38
C LEU A 198 -18.79 -0.54 6.56
N ASP A 199 -18.55 -0.71 5.24
CA ASP A 199 -19.43 -1.51 4.39
C ASP A 199 -19.71 -2.88 5.04
N ASP A 200 -20.93 -3.38 4.93
CA ASP A 200 -21.38 -4.64 5.54
C ASP A 200 -20.52 -5.84 5.18
N VAL A 201 -19.88 -5.84 4.02
CA VAL A 201 -18.93 -6.87 3.60
C VAL A 201 -17.76 -7.01 4.59
N ALA A 202 -17.35 -5.93 5.22
CA ALA A 202 -16.27 -5.94 6.21
C ALA A 202 -16.58 -6.77 7.47
N LYS A 203 -17.88 -6.97 7.80
CA LYS A 203 -18.33 -7.79 8.93
C LYS A 203 -18.02 -9.28 8.74
N PHE A 204 -17.86 -9.72 7.47
CA PHE A 204 -17.60 -11.09 7.06
C PHE A 204 -16.18 -11.28 6.53
N ASP A 205 -15.27 -10.35 6.82
CA ASP A 205 -13.86 -10.45 6.43
C ASP A 205 -13.23 -11.71 7.05
N GLN A 206 -12.53 -12.48 6.21
CA GLN A 206 -11.88 -13.73 6.61
C GLN A 206 -10.51 -13.51 7.28
N LYS A 207 -10.07 -12.25 7.42
CA LYS A 207 -8.83 -11.92 8.12
C LYS A 207 -8.92 -12.31 9.60
N SER A 208 -7.76 -12.55 10.20
CA SER A 208 -7.73 -12.83 11.64
C SER A 208 -8.27 -11.62 12.43
N TYR A 209 -8.88 -11.88 13.59
CA TYR A 209 -9.32 -10.83 14.51
C TYR A 209 -8.20 -9.82 14.82
N MET A 210 -6.97 -10.29 14.97
CA MET A 210 -5.81 -9.45 15.25
C MET A 210 -5.49 -8.52 14.07
N ASP A 211 -5.56 -9.01 12.84
CA ASP A 211 -5.28 -8.19 11.65
C ASP A 211 -6.30 -7.08 11.48
N VAL A 212 -7.59 -7.39 11.68
CA VAL A 212 -8.69 -6.40 11.67
C VAL A 212 -8.49 -5.37 12.77
N THR A 213 -8.17 -5.82 13.99
CA THR A 213 -7.94 -4.93 15.14
C THR A 213 -6.75 -4.00 14.90
N PHE A 214 -5.63 -4.50 14.37
CA PHE A 214 -4.47 -3.67 14.05
C PHE A 214 -4.75 -2.70 12.91
N ALA A 215 -5.53 -3.08 11.90
CA ALA A 215 -5.94 -2.17 10.84
C ALA A 215 -6.79 -1.01 11.40
N ARG A 216 -7.82 -1.32 12.20
CA ARG A 216 -8.66 -0.32 12.89
C ARG A 216 -7.82 0.60 13.79
N PHE A 217 -6.85 0.04 14.50
CA PHE A 217 -5.95 0.83 15.36
C PHE A 217 -5.06 1.78 14.53
N ARG A 218 -4.52 1.33 13.39
CA ARG A 218 -3.74 2.21 12.49
C ARG A 218 -4.58 3.36 11.95
N ILE A 219 -5.82 3.09 11.52
CA ILE A 219 -6.76 4.13 11.08
C ILE A 219 -6.99 5.14 12.21
N ALA A 220 -7.31 4.68 13.42
CA ALA A 220 -7.54 5.55 14.57
C ALA A 220 -6.29 6.37 14.92
N LYS A 221 -5.10 5.76 14.87
CA LYS A 221 -3.82 6.43 15.11
C LYS A 221 -3.58 7.56 14.11
N ASP A 222 -3.77 7.30 12.82
CA ASP A 222 -3.56 8.33 11.78
C ASP A 222 -4.57 9.48 11.93
N ILE A 223 -5.82 9.19 12.32
CA ILE A 223 -6.83 10.21 12.64
C ILE A 223 -6.33 11.09 13.79
N TRP A 224 -5.85 10.50 14.89
CA TRP A 224 -5.36 11.27 16.04
C TRP A 224 -4.08 12.07 15.75
N GLU A 225 -3.21 11.56 14.91
CA GLU A 225 -1.93 12.22 14.60
C GLU A 225 -2.07 13.35 13.56
N ASN A 226 -3.10 13.29 12.70
CA ASN A 226 -3.21 14.19 11.55
C ASN A 226 -4.52 14.99 11.49
N MET A 227 -5.45 14.77 12.42
CA MET A 227 -6.75 15.45 12.49
C MET A 227 -7.10 15.79 13.95
N ASP A 228 -7.96 16.79 14.15
CA ASP A 228 -8.35 17.27 15.48
C ASP A 228 -9.53 16.45 16.07
N PHE A 229 -9.35 15.11 16.18
CA PHE A 229 -10.33 14.23 16.81
C PHE A 229 -9.72 13.49 18.02
N GLU A 230 -10.47 13.37 19.11
CA GLU A 230 -10.03 12.70 20.33
C GLU A 230 -10.46 11.23 20.39
N LYS A 231 -11.56 10.88 19.72
CA LYS A 231 -12.12 9.54 19.80
C LYS A 231 -12.57 9.00 18.45
N VAL A 232 -12.19 7.75 18.19
CA VAL A 232 -12.62 7.00 16.99
C VAL A 232 -13.35 5.74 17.44
N ASN A 233 -14.58 5.58 17.00
CA ASN A 233 -15.41 4.40 17.21
C ASN A 233 -15.55 3.65 15.88
N PHE A 234 -15.39 2.32 15.92
CA PHE A 234 -15.83 1.45 14.83
C PHE A 234 -17.15 0.82 15.25
N VAL A 235 -18.20 1.07 14.47
CA VAL A 235 -19.59 0.66 14.80
C VAL A 235 -19.98 -0.49 13.88
N ASP A 236 -20.28 -1.64 14.46
CA ASP A 236 -20.85 -2.78 13.77
C ASP A 236 -22.31 -2.92 14.22
N SER A 237 -23.27 -2.75 13.31
CA SER A 237 -24.70 -2.93 13.55
C SER A 237 -25.24 -4.11 12.76
N PHE A 238 -26.19 -4.83 13.36
CA PHE A 238 -26.93 -5.92 12.69
C PHE A 238 -28.43 -5.58 12.79
N GLU A 239 -29.01 -5.27 11.65
CA GLU A 239 -30.42 -4.92 11.58
C GLU A 239 -31.25 -6.11 11.11
N LYS A 240 -32.45 -6.25 11.67
CA LYS A 240 -33.43 -7.22 11.19
C LYS A 240 -33.97 -6.70 9.84
N LYS A 241 -33.80 -7.46 8.77
CA LYS A 241 -34.46 -7.15 7.49
C LYS A 241 -35.95 -7.06 7.69
N GLN A 242 -36.57 -6.00 7.18
CA GLN A 242 -38.04 -5.89 7.12
C GLN A 242 -38.51 -6.76 5.96
N GLU A 243 -39.68 -7.41 6.13
CA GLU A 243 -40.24 -8.37 5.14
C GLU A 243 -40.57 -7.74 3.77
N GLU A 244 -40.57 -6.39 3.66
CA GLU A 244 -40.78 -5.66 2.40
C GLU A 244 -39.56 -5.71 1.44
N ASP A 245 -38.33 -5.95 1.96
CA ASP A 245 -37.11 -6.04 1.17
C ASP A 245 -36.96 -7.42 0.46
N GLU A 246 -37.76 -8.42 0.81
CA GLU A 246 -37.68 -9.77 0.23
C GLU A 246 -38.52 -9.87 -1.08
N GLU A 247 -39.57 -9.03 -1.25
CA GLU A 247 -40.42 -9.05 -2.46
C GLU A 247 -39.75 -8.34 -3.66
N GLU A 248 -38.85 -7.35 -3.44
CA GLU A 248 -38.13 -6.67 -4.54
C GLU A 248 -36.90 -7.48 -5.06
N ALA A 249 -36.48 -8.50 -4.35
CA ALA A 249 -35.32 -9.33 -4.76
C ALA A 249 -35.76 -10.59 -5.58
N GLU A 250 -37.05 -10.88 -5.67
CA GLU A 250 -37.61 -12.01 -6.44
C GLU A 250 -38.31 -11.58 -7.77
N GLU A 251 -38.33 -10.29 -8.12
CA GLU A 251 -38.78 -9.79 -9.45
C GLU A 251 -37.53 -9.47 -10.35
#